data_c401cee33628e0bc6c6561592b64f35f
#
_entry.id   c401cee33628e0bc6c6561592b64f35f
#
_cell.length_a   1.000
_cell.length_b   1.000
_cell.length_c   1.000
_cell.angle_alpha   90.00
_cell.angle_beta   90.00
_cell.angle_gamma   90.00
#
_symmetry.space_group_name_H-M   'P 1'
#
loop_
_entity.id
_entity.type
_entity.pdbx_description
1 polymer ?
#
loop_
_entity_poly.entity_id
_entity_poly.type
_entity_poly.pdbx_seq_one_letter_code
_entity_poly.pdbx_strand_id
1 'polypeptide(L)' 'MDIQPNDLLEMKKEHPCGSRRWAVLRVGMDFRLRCEGCSREVMLPRKKAEKAVKKWIPAGASPGEREGG' A
#
# COMPACT_ATOMS: atom_id res chain seq x y z
N MET A 1 8.15 0.87 -10.02
CA MET A 1 6.82 0.98 -9.38
C MET A 1 6.56 2.44 -9.08
N ASP A 2 5.49 2.99 -9.63
CA ASP A 2 5.19 4.41 -9.50
C ASP A 2 4.00 4.61 -8.56
N ILE A 3 4.27 4.48 -7.28
CA ILE A 3 3.25 4.54 -6.26
C ILE A 3 2.78 5.98 -6.07
N GLN A 4 1.46 6.18 -6.05
CA GLN A 4 0.85 7.48 -5.92
C GLN A 4 -0.05 7.53 -4.68
N PRO A 5 -0.42 8.74 -4.21
CA PRO A 5 -1.39 8.85 -3.13
C PRO A 5 -2.71 8.17 -3.52
N ASN A 6 -3.37 7.57 -2.55
CA ASN A 6 -4.62 6.82 -2.70
C ASN A 6 -4.46 5.44 -3.32
N ASP A 7 -3.25 5.06 -3.70
CA ASP A 7 -3.00 3.69 -4.15
C ASP A 7 -3.11 2.75 -2.96
N LEU A 8 -3.32 1.47 -3.26
CA LEU A 8 -3.32 0.42 -2.25
C LEU A 8 -2.09 -0.44 -2.43
N LEU A 9 -1.51 -0.85 -1.32
CA LEU A 9 -0.36 -1.75 -1.34
C LEU A 9 -0.69 -2.97 -0.50
N GLU A 10 -0.40 -4.14 -1.04
CA GLU A 10 -0.48 -5.37 -0.27
C GLU A 10 0.94 -5.75 0.13
N MET A 11 1.18 -5.83 1.42
CA MET A 11 2.52 -6.08 1.94
C MET A 11 2.79 -7.58 2.02
N LYS A 12 4.07 -7.93 1.99
CA LYS A 12 4.49 -9.32 2.11
C LYS A 12 4.22 -9.87 3.50
N LYS A 13 4.31 -9.01 4.51
CA LYS A 13 4.08 -9.42 5.89
C LYS A 13 2.75 -8.90 6.37
N GLU A 14 2.09 -9.71 7.18
CA GLU A 14 0.83 -9.35 7.79
C GLU A 14 1.06 -8.38 8.95
N HIS A 15 0.23 -7.36 9.02
CA HIS A 15 0.25 -6.45 10.15
C HIS A 15 -0.32 -7.17 11.39
N PRO A 16 0.09 -6.78 12.61
CA PRO A 16 -0.44 -7.42 13.81
C PRO A 16 -1.96 -7.44 13.91
N CYS A 17 -2.66 -6.52 13.24
CA CYS A 17 -4.12 -6.53 13.25
C CYS A 17 -4.70 -7.53 12.25
N GLY A 18 -3.88 -8.22 11.50
CA GLY A 18 -4.33 -9.23 10.55
C GLY A 18 -4.47 -8.75 9.12
N SER A 19 -4.29 -7.47 8.86
CA SER A 19 -4.44 -6.92 7.52
C SER A 19 -3.09 -6.84 6.83
N ARG A 20 -3.08 -7.03 5.53
CA ARG A 20 -1.88 -6.86 4.70
C ARG A 20 -1.99 -5.66 3.78
N ARG A 21 -3.16 -5.03 3.73
CA ARG A 21 -3.41 -3.92 2.81
C ARG A 21 -3.18 -2.59 3.50
N TRP A 22 -2.52 -1.72 2.77
CA TRP A 22 -2.20 -0.38 3.25
C TRP A 22 -2.61 0.63 2.20
N ALA A 23 -3.25 1.71 2.64
CA ALA A 23 -3.58 2.82 1.76
C ALA A 23 -2.43 3.80 1.77
N VAL A 24 -2.04 4.27 0.59
CA VAL A 24 -0.99 5.26 0.47
C VAL A 24 -1.60 6.63 0.71
N LEU A 25 -1.14 7.31 1.75
CA LEU A 25 -1.62 8.65 2.08
C LEU A 25 -0.77 9.73 1.44
N ARG A 26 0.54 9.50 1.39
CA ARG A 26 1.46 10.48 0.87
C ARG A 26 2.68 9.78 0.29
N VAL A 27 3.21 10.36 -0.77
CA VAL A 27 4.44 9.88 -1.39
C VAL A 27 5.46 11.00 -1.40
N GLY A 28 6.74 10.62 -1.39
CA GLY A 28 7.85 11.54 -1.36
C GLY A 28 9.10 10.75 -1.10
N MET A 29 10.03 11.32 -0.34
CA MET A 29 11.20 10.56 0.10
C MET A 29 10.78 9.44 1.02
N ASP A 30 9.75 9.68 1.82
CA ASP A 30 9.13 8.65 2.66
C ASP A 30 7.68 8.51 2.26
N PHE A 31 7.16 7.28 2.40
CA PHE A 31 5.75 7.01 2.14
C PHE A 31 4.99 6.98 3.45
N ARG A 32 3.85 7.67 3.49
CA ARG A 32 2.94 7.56 4.62
C ARG A 32 1.81 6.62 4.23
N LEU A 33 1.65 5.57 5.03
CA LEU A 33 0.70 4.50 4.75
C LEU A 33 -0.25 4.35 5.92
N ARG A 34 -1.49 3.96 5.61
CA ARG A 34 -2.47 3.66 6.65
C ARG A 34 -2.95 2.23 6.48
N CYS A 35 -2.93 1.48 7.57
CA CYS A 35 -3.40 0.11 7.56
C CYS A 35 -4.90 0.08 7.36
N GLU A 36 -5.36 -0.72 6.41
CA GLU A 36 -6.79 -0.84 6.11
C GLU A 36 -7.56 -1.55 7.21
N GLY A 37 -6.88 -2.34 8.02
CA GLY A 37 -7.54 -3.08 9.08
C GLY A 37 -7.77 -2.28 10.33
N CYS A 38 -6.75 -1.59 10.82
CA CYS A 38 -6.82 -0.88 12.09
C CYS A 38 -6.66 0.63 11.96
N SER A 39 -6.49 1.14 10.76
CA SER A 39 -6.34 2.57 10.47
C SER A 39 -5.06 3.17 11.05
N ARG A 40 -4.11 2.35 11.44
CA ARG A 40 -2.86 2.85 11.98
C ARG A 40 -2.00 3.39 10.85
N GLU A 41 -1.40 4.56 11.09
CA GLU A 41 -0.52 5.18 10.11
C GLU A 41 0.93 4.91 10.45
N VAL A 42 1.71 4.63 9.41
CA VAL A 42 3.15 4.44 9.55
C VAL A 42 3.84 5.20 8.44
N MET A 43 5.12 5.51 8.67
CA MET A 43 5.94 6.15 7.67
C MET A 43 7.14 5.25 7.39
N LEU A 44 7.38 4.97 6.11
CA LEU A 44 8.48 4.12 5.69
C LEU A 44 9.31 4.83 4.63
N PRO A 45 10.64 4.67 4.67
CA PRO A 45 11.46 5.14 3.56
C PRO A 45 11.02 4.46 2.27
N ARG A 46 11.11 5.21 1.18
CA ARG A 46 10.65 4.71 -0.12
C ARG A 46 11.22 3.34 -0.46
N LYS A 47 12.53 3.17 -0.26
CA LYS A 47 13.16 1.89 -0.58
C LYS A 47 12.59 0.74 0.22
N LYS A 48 12.35 0.97 1.51
CA LYS A 48 11.77 -0.07 2.36
C LYS A 48 10.35 -0.39 1.96
N ALA A 49 9.57 0.63 1.65
CA ALA A 49 8.19 0.44 1.23
C ALA A 49 8.14 -0.40 -0.05
N GLU A 50 8.97 -0.05 -1.03
CA GLU A 50 8.96 -0.78 -2.29
C GLU A 50 9.37 -2.24 -2.11
N LYS A 51 10.31 -2.51 -1.21
CA LYS A 51 10.72 -3.88 -0.95
C LYS A 51 9.68 -4.67 -0.19
N ALA A 52 8.89 -4.01 0.61
CA ALA A 52 7.89 -4.68 1.44
C ALA A 52 6.59 -4.97 0.69
N VAL A 53 6.40 -4.35 -0.47
CA VAL A 53 5.17 -4.49 -1.24
C VAL A 53 5.17 -5.82 -1.98
N LYS A 54 4.10 -6.59 -1.78
CA LYS A 54 3.87 -7.81 -2.54
C LYS A 54 3.08 -7.51 -3.79
N LYS A 55 2.09 -6.62 -3.66
CA LYS A 55 1.23 -6.27 -4.79
C LYS A 55 0.88 -4.79 -4.70
N TRP A 56 0.93 -4.13 -5.83
CA TRP A 56 0.59 -2.72 -5.94
C TRP A 56 -0.71 -2.59 -6.73
N ILE A 57 -1.67 -1.89 -6.14
CA ILE A 57 -2.97 -1.68 -6.76
C ILE A 57 -3.14 -0.18 -6.97
N PRO A 58 -2.88 0.33 -8.18
CA PRO A 58 -3.00 1.76 -8.44
C PRO A 58 -4.44 2.25 -8.27
N ALA A 59 -4.59 3.44 -7.69
CA ALA A 59 -5.90 4.00 -7.46
C ALA A 59 -6.67 4.22 -8.77
N GLY A 60 -5.94 4.52 -9.85
CA GLY A 60 -6.57 4.72 -11.14
C GLY A 60 -6.95 3.44 -11.86
N ALA A 61 -6.53 2.28 -11.35
CA ALA A 61 -6.88 1.02 -11.97
C ALA A 61 -8.28 0.62 -11.57
N SER A 62 -9.02 0.08 -12.51
CA SER A 62 -10.35 -0.39 -12.20
C SER A 62 -10.27 -1.73 -11.47
N PRO A 63 -10.75 -1.82 -10.25
CA PRO A 63 -10.62 -3.06 -9.48
C PRO A 63 -11.45 -4.21 -10.05
N GLY A 64 -12.45 -3.90 -10.82
CA GLY A 64 -13.29 -4.93 -11.40
C GLY A 64 -12.72 -5.62 -12.61
N GLU A 65 -11.62 -5.19 -13.00
CA GLU A 65 -11.01 -5.73 -14.17
C GLU A 65 -10.07 -6.84 -13.86
N ARG A 66 -10.13 -6.72 -13.64
CA ARG A 66 -9.36 -7.39 -13.43
C ARG A 66 -8.98 -8.37 -13.09
N GLU A 67 -9.09 -8.03 -13.00
CA GLU A 67 -8.73 -8.77 -12.60
C GLU A 67 -8.55 -9.53 -12.30
N GLY A 68 -8.70 -9.46 -12.53
CA GLY A 68 -8.58 -10.08 -12.17
C GLY A 68 -8.51 -10.56 -11.83
N GLY A 69 -8.74 -10.10 -11.89
CA GLY A 69 -8.78 -10.37 -11.43
C GLY A 69 -8.73 -10.51 -11.09
#